data_fe5972b3e888669ac33662bb6ab32c75
#
_entry.id   fe5972b3e888669ac33662bb6ab32c75
#
_cell.length_a   1.000
_cell.length_b   1.000
_cell.length_c   1.000
_cell.angle_alpha   90.00
_cell.angle_beta   90.00
_cell.angle_gamma   90.00
#
_symmetry.space_group_name_H-M   'P 1'
#
loop_
_entity.id
_entity.type
_entity.pdbx_description
1 polymer ?
#
loop_
_entity_poly.entity_id
_entity_poly.type
_entity_poly.pdbx_seq_one_letter_code
_entity_poly.pdbx_strand_id
1 'polypeptide(L)'
;MPRLDLERYSSLVRKVGSECTFLEIISDFLVVGSKEGRVVCWNLTNGSKIWSLDFDGPCVQCDVLGMSIFFTESNMVHSIDIESGEVLWTLKLEGSSDLIKVDGENLWVTSSVYNFEIQDFSEGSIWKISTDGRILRTWSTVGRAWSVSCLEGVSYFGLSRPKCGYAKIVEDKIEYFSLKNGAPITIGIDDGVDRIFFGHSDGKITQLGIKEELLFQRSESSVTAIDYENGLVAGMESGVIFSGEEFGSWTVNLEMPIESIAIGPSLVIDEMGLWVTCGSEECEVSLLNIGNGVRELVIPHTSRIESVCSSGRVICFGDWDGDVFVIEEEVLRRRFLDSEEVYLERKDEAVIRRKIRELRRG
;
A
#
# COMPACT_ATOMS: atom_id res chain seq x y z
N MET A 1 14.04 22.51 17.95
CA MET A 1 14.09 22.19 16.52
C MET A 1 12.66 22.07 16.06
N PRO A 2 12.23 22.61 14.92
CA PRO A 2 10.96 22.20 14.36
C PRO A 2 11.05 20.69 14.13
N ARG A 3 10.07 19.93 14.59
CA ARG A 3 9.98 18.49 14.30
C ARG A 3 9.93 18.36 12.79
N LEU A 4 10.79 17.51 12.23
CA LEU A 4 10.60 16.97 10.90
C LEU A 4 9.41 16.04 11.04
N ASP A 5 8.31 16.34 10.41
CA ASP A 5 7.10 15.52 10.36
C ASP A 5 6.54 15.53 8.93
N LEU A 6 5.64 14.63 8.63
CA LEU A 6 5.02 14.53 7.30
C LEU A 6 4.29 15.82 6.90
N GLU A 7 3.68 16.54 7.85
CA GLU A 7 3.00 17.80 7.60
C GLU A 7 3.92 18.82 6.92
N ARG A 8 5.19 18.86 7.32
CA ARG A 8 6.18 19.77 6.75
C ARG A 8 6.42 19.56 5.25
N TYR A 9 6.36 18.32 4.77
CA TYR A 9 6.60 17.99 3.36
C TYR A 9 5.31 17.91 2.55
N SER A 10 4.16 17.89 3.20
CA SER A 10 2.86 17.71 2.57
C SER A 10 2.34 19.00 1.94
N SER A 11 1.85 18.93 0.71
CA SER A 11 1.08 20.00 0.08
C SER A 11 -0.29 20.18 0.72
N LEU A 12 -0.89 19.08 1.17
CA LEU A 12 -2.17 19.02 1.86
C LEU A 12 -2.11 18.08 3.05
N VAL A 13 -2.79 18.45 4.14
CA VAL A 13 -3.09 17.56 5.26
C VAL A 13 -4.60 17.58 5.47
N ARG A 14 -5.21 16.39 5.58
CA ARG A 14 -6.66 16.21 5.77
C ARG A 14 -6.90 15.18 6.87
N LYS A 15 -8.16 15.05 7.29
CA LYS A 15 -8.54 14.10 8.31
C LYS A 15 -9.80 13.35 7.92
N VAL A 16 -9.73 12.01 7.87
CA VAL A 16 -10.89 11.16 7.60
C VAL A 16 -11.68 10.87 8.87
N GLY A 17 -11.03 10.87 10.02
CA GLY A 17 -11.69 10.81 11.34
C GLY A 17 -11.33 9.59 12.17
N SER A 18 -10.93 8.48 11.57
CA SER A 18 -10.39 7.28 12.22
C SER A 18 -9.34 6.65 11.33
N GLU A 19 -8.67 5.60 11.77
CA GLU A 19 -7.63 4.84 11.07
C GLU A 19 -7.90 4.70 9.56
N CYS A 20 -6.97 5.19 8.73
CA CYS A 20 -7.05 5.09 7.28
C CYS A 20 -6.80 3.65 6.85
N THR A 21 -7.70 3.08 6.07
CA THR A 21 -7.60 1.69 5.61
C THR A 21 -7.24 1.56 4.15
N PHE A 22 -7.68 2.50 3.33
CA PHE A 22 -7.27 2.61 1.95
C PHE A 22 -7.18 4.07 1.50
N LEU A 23 -6.32 4.29 0.53
CA LEU A 23 -6.14 5.55 -0.21
C LEU A 23 -6.13 5.22 -1.69
N GLU A 24 -6.80 6.05 -2.51
CA GLU A 24 -6.77 5.90 -3.96
C GLU A 24 -6.73 7.26 -4.64
N ILE A 25 -5.80 7.44 -5.58
CA ILE A 25 -5.65 8.65 -6.39
C ILE A 25 -6.22 8.39 -7.78
N ILE A 26 -7.26 9.14 -8.15
CA ILE A 26 -7.91 9.04 -9.45
C ILE A 26 -7.94 10.42 -10.09
N SER A 27 -7.10 10.69 -11.07
CA SER A 27 -6.93 12.03 -11.67
C SER A 27 -6.67 13.09 -10.58
N ASP A 28 -7.58 14.05 -10.43
CA ASP A 28 -7.51 15.10 -9.41
C ASP A 28 -8.26 14.77 -8.11
N PHE A 29 -8.67 13.52 -7.92
CA PHE A 29 -9.41 13.07 -6.75
C PHE A 29 -8.55 12.19 -5.85
N LEU A 30 -8.68 12.38 -4.54
CA LEU A 30 -8.18 11.48 -3.52
C LEU A 30 -9.37 10.92 -2.75
N VAL A 31 -9.59 9.61 -2.84
CA VAL A 31 -10.61 8.90 -2.08
C VAL A 31 -9.94 8.13 -0.95
N VAL A 32 -10.46 8.27 0.25
CA VAL A 32 -9.91 7.66 1.46
C VAL A 32 -11.00 6.94 2.22
N GLY A 33 -10.76 5.69 2.57
CA GLY A 33 -11.60 4.90 3.46
C GLY A 33 -11.01 4.77 4.87
N SER A 34 -11.88 4.53 5.83
CA SER A 34 -11.49 4.39 7.23
C SER A 34 -12.09 3.17 7.91
N LYS A 35 -11.51 2.79 9.03
CA LYS A 35 -11.92 1.65 9.85
C LYS A 35 -13.30 1.80 10.50
N GLU A 36 -13.75 3.03 10.73
CA GLU A 36 -15.10 3.30 11.25
C GLU A 36 -16.13 3.53 10.12
N GLY A 37 -15.79 3.19 8.87
CA GLY A 37 -16.74 3.19 7.75
C GLY A 37 -16.90 4.55 7.05
N ARG A 38 -16.09 5.54 7.37
CA ARG A 38 -16.13 6.81 6.64
C ARG A 38 -15.33 6.73 5.36
N VAL A 39 -15.93 7.18 4.25
CA VAL A 39 -15.25 7.37 2.96
C VAL A 39 -15.36 8.83 2.57
N VAL A 40 -14.24 9.46 2.24
CA VAL A 40 -14.16 10.88 1.90
C VAL A 40 -13.43 11.06 0.58
N CYS A 41 -13.94 11.95 -0.25
CA CYS A 41 -13.27 12.39 -1.46
C CYS A 41 -12.84 13.85 -1.34
N TRP A 42 -11.56 14.11 -1.66
CA TRP A 42 -11.00 15.46 -1.78
C TRP A 42 -10.50 15.74 -3.19
N ASN A 43 -10.56 16.99 -3.58
CA ASN A 43 -9.87 17.46 -4.77
C ASN A 43 -8.38 17.68 -4.41
N LEU A 44 -7.46 17.03 -5.12
CA LEU A 44 -6.01 17.11 -4.87
C LEU A 44 -5.45 18.51 -5.16
N THR A 45 -5.97 19.21 -6.17
CA THR A 45 -5.43 20.51 -6.60
C THR A 45 -5.63 21.61 -5.57
N ASN A 46 -6.80 21.62 -4.90
CA ASN A 46 -7.15 22.69 -3.95
C ASN A 46 -7.47 22.19 -2.55
N GLY A 47 -7.47 20.87 -2.34
CA GLY A 47 -7.75 20.23 -1.06
C GLY A 47 -9.18 20.38 -0.56
N SER A 48 -10.13 20.82 -1.39
CA SER A 48 -11.53 20.92 -0.98
C SER A 48 -12.17 19.55 -0.87
N LYS A 49 -12.98 19.36 0.17
CA LYS A 49 -13.81 18.16 0.29
C LYS A 49 -14.93 18.21 -0.73
N ILE A 50 -15.04 17.18 -1.56
CA ILE A 50 -16.10 17.04 -2.57
C ILE A 50 -17.31 16.38 -1.93
N TRP A 51 -17.13 15.22 -1.35
CA TRP A 51 -18.19 14.51 -0.62
C TRP A 51 -17.62 13.70 0.55
N SER A 52 -18.51 13.24 1.41
CA SER A 52 -18.21 12.32 2.51
C SER A 52 -19.41 11.44 2.77
N LEU A 53 -19.19 10.14 2.90
CA LEU A 53 -20.20 9.13 3.19
C LEU A 53 -19.80 8.35 4.44
N ASP A 54 -20.78 7.92 5.21
CA ASP A 54 -20.60 7.07 6.38
C ASP A 54 -21.31 5.74 6.15
N PHE A 55 -20.60 4.63 6.37
CA PHE A 55 -21.06 3.26 6.29
C PHE A 55 -21.02 2.61 7.68
N ASP A 56 -21.65 1.44 7.84
CA ASP A 56 -21.88 0.84 9.16
C ASP A 56 -20.65 0.13 9.77
N GLY A 57 -19.62 -0.16 8.97
CA GLY A 57 -18.46 -0.91 9.41
C GLY A 57 -17.15 -0.58 8.68
N PRO A 58 -16.08 -1.30 8.97
CA PRO A 58 -14.76 -0.98 8.45
C PRO A 58 -14.69 -1.14 6.94
N CYS A 59 -14.23 -0.08 6.27
CA CYS A 59 -13.77 -0.16 4.90
C CYS A 59 -12.42 -0.90 4.88
N VAL A 60 -12.17 -1.75 3.85
CA VAL A 60 -10.97 -2.61 3.85
C VAL A 60 -10.06 -2.31 2.66
N GLN A 61 -10.58 -2.45 1.45
CA GLN A 61 -9.82 -2.26 0.21
C GLN A 61 -10.70 -1.67 -0.88
N CYS A 62 -10.09 -0.94 -1.81
CA CYS A 62 -10.77 -0.42 -2.99
C CYS A 62 -10.00 -0.73 -4.27
N ASP A 63 -10.71 -0.61 -5.40
CA ASP A 63 -10.15 -0.55 -6.75
C ASP A 63 -11.07 0.29 -7.64
N VAL A 64 -10.59 0.73 -8.79
CA VAL A 64 -11.27 1.73 -9.61
C VAL A 64 -11.42 1.31 -11.08
N LEU A 65 -12.49 1.79 -11.70
CA LEU A 65 -12.70 1.71 -13.14
C LEU A 65 -13.29 3.03 -13.65
N GLY A 66 -12.50 3.78 -14.38
CA GLY A 66 -12.90 5.10 -14.85
C GLY A 66 -13.24 6.04 -13.69
N MET A 67 -14.49 6.50 -13.61
CA MET A 67 -14.99 7.36 -12.54
C MET A 67 -15.82 6.60 -11.50
N SER A 68 -15.70 5.29 -11.42
CA SER A 68 -16.34 4.47 -10.40
C SER A 68 -15.29 3.88 -9.47
N ILE A 69 -15.46 4.06 -8.15
CA ILE A 69 -14.71 3.36 -7.13
C ILE A 69 -15.55 2.22 -6.57
N PHE A 70 -14.90 1.08 -6.40
CA PHE A 70 -15.46 -0.10 -5.77
C PHE A 70 -14.68 -0.41 -4.51
N PHE A 71 -15.36 -0.70 -3.41
CA PHE A 71 -14.66 -1.02 -2.16
C PHE A 71 -15.44 -2.02 -1.32
N THR A 72 -14.71 -2.72 -0.47
CA THR A 72 -15.26 -3.66 0.52
C THR A 72 -15.47 -2.96 1.86
N GLU A 73 -16.61 -3.23 2.51
CA GLU A 73 -16.96 -2.75 3.83
C GLU A 73 -17.65 -3.87 4.60
N SER A 74 -17.13 -4.29 5.74
CA SER A 74 -17.68 -5.40 6.54
C SER A 74 -17.97 -6.64 5.70
N ASN A 75 -19.23 -6.90 5.39
CA ASN A 75 -19.68 -7.97 4.48
C ASN A 75 -20.39 -7.43 3.23
N MET A 76 -20.09 -6.19 2.87
CA MET A 76 -20.69 -5.47 1.75
C MET A 76 -19.63 -5.12 0.70
N VAL A 77 -20.10 -4.93 -0.53
CA VAL A 77 -19.34 -4.28 -1.61
C VAL A 77 -20.16 -3.12 -2.12
N HIS A 78 -19.51 -2.00 -2.31
CA HIS A 78 -20.14 -0.77 -2.78
C HIS A 78 -19.52 -0.31 -4.09
N SER A 79 -20.32 0.35 -4.91
CA SER A 79 -19.86 1.14 -6.04
C SER A 79 -20.33 2.58 -5.87
N ILE A 80 -19.41 3.54 -6.05
CA ILE A 80 -19.69 4.96 -5.91
C ILE A 80 -19.16 5.69 -7.14
N ASP A 81 -19.93 6.64 -7.64
CA ASP A 81 -19.45 7.64 -8.59
C ASP A 81 -18.53 8.63 -7.90
N ILE A 82 -17.31 8.76 -8.37
CA ILE A 82 -16.24 9.55 -7.72
C ILE A 82 -16.53 11.05 -7.74
N GLU A 83 -17.14 11.56 -8.81
CA GLU A 83 -17.40 12.99 -8.94
C GLU A 83 -18.54 13.45 -8.02
N SER A 84 -19.62 12.68 -7.96
CA SER A 84 -20.82 13.05 -7.23
C SER A 84 -20.90 12.50 -5.81
N GLY A 85 -20.23 11.37 -5.53
CA GLY A 85 -20.42 10.60 -4.31
C GLY A 85 -21.72 9.79 -4.28
N GLU A 86 -22.39 9.63 -5.41
CA GLU A 86 -23.62 8.82 -5.49
C GLU A 86 -23.27 7.34 -5.33
N VAL A 87 -23.95 6.66 -4.40
CA VAL A 87 -23.86 5.20 -4.26
C VAL A 87 -24.65 4.57 -5.40
N LEU A 88 -23.94 3.99 -6.37
CA LEU A 88 -24.54 3.39 -7.55
C LEU A 88 -25.23 2.06 -7.22
N TRP A 89 -24.59 1.26 -6.39
CA TRP A 89 -25.15 0.01 -5.85
C TRP A 89 -24.40 -0.45 -4.60
N THR A 90 -25.07 -1.32 -3.86
CA THR A 90 -24.53 -2.02 -2.68
C THR A 90 -24.91 -3.48 -2.77
N LEU A 91 -23.97 -4.38 -2.51
CA LEU A 91 -24.15 -5.81 -2.58
C LEU A 91 -23.66 -6.48 -1.29
N LYS A 92 -24.52 -7.33 -0.70
CA LYS A 92 -24.16 -8.11 0.48
C LYS A 92 -23.53 -9.44 0.09
N LEU A 93 -22.41 -9.80 0.75
CA LEU A 93 -21.73 -11.07 0.61
C LEU A 93 -21.90 -11.95 1.85
N GLU A 94 -21.51 -13.22 1.75
CA GLU A 94 -21.35 -14.11 2.90
C GLU A 94 -19.92 -14.01 3.43
N GLY A 95 -19.75 -13.91 4.75
CA GLY A 95 -18.47 -13.69 5.41
C GLY A 95 -18.04 -12.22 5.41
N SER A 96 -16.87 -11.95 5.94
CA SER A 96 -16.25 -10.62 5.90
C SER A 96 -15.64 -10.42 4.52
N SER A 97 -15.96 -9.32 3.84
CA SER A 97 -15.35 -8.97 2.56
C SER A 97 -13.91 -8.52 2.77
N ASP A 98 -12.99 -9.06 1.97
CA ASP A 98 -11.55 -8.85 2.15
C ASP A 98 -10.99 -8.02 0.99
N LEU A 99 -10.66 -8.67 -0.11
CA LEU A 99 -9.97 -8.09 -1.26
C LEU A 99 -10.95 -7.75 -2.38
N ILE A 100 -10.61 -6.75 -3.16
CA ILE A 100 -11.32 -6.39 -4.39
C ILE A 100 -10.32 -6.05 -5.49
N LYS A 101 -10.60 -6.50 -6.72
CA LYS A 101 -9.81 -6.19 -7.91
C LYS A 101 -10.72 -6.06 -9.12
N VAL A 102 -10.54 -4.99 -9.86
CA VAL A 102 -11.22 -4.75 -11.15
C VAL A 102 -10.48 -5.50 -12.26
N ASP A 103 -11.24 -6.16 -13.12
CA ASP A 103 -10.75 -6.85 -14.33
C ASP A 103 -11.74 -6.62 -15.49
N GLY A 104 -11.50 -5.59 -16.26
CA GLY A 104 -12.41 -5.14 -17.32
C GLY A 104 -13.80 -4.78 -16.78
N GLU A 105 -14.82 -5.52 -17.21
CA GLU A 105 -16.20 -5.32 -16.76
C GLU A 105 -16.57 -6.17 -15.53
N ASN A 106 -15.58 -6.82 -14.90
CA ASN A 106 -15.78 -7.67 -13.74
C ASN A 106 -15.02 -7.15 -12.53
N LEU A 107 -15.54 -7.48 -11.37
CA LEU A 107 -14.91 -7.32 -10.07
C LEU A 107 -14.64 -8.72 -9.51
N TRP A 108 -13.44 -8.93 -9.06
CA TRP A 108 -13.06 -10.09 -8.26
C TRP A 108 -13.01 -9.66 -6.80
N VAL A 109 -13.88 -10.26 -6.00
CA VAL A 109 -13.98 -9.97 -4.57
C VAL A 109 -13.74 -11.25 -3.80
N THR A 110 -13.08 -11.16 -2.66
CA THR A 110 -12.93 -12.28 -1.75
C THR A 110 -13.64 -12.00 -0.43
N SER A 111 -14.12 -13.06 0.19
CA SER A 111 -14.63 -13.00 1.56
C SER A 111 -14.16 -14.20 2.36
N SER A 112 -14.10 -14.05 3.68
CA SER A 112 -13.62 -15.09 4.57
C SER A 112 -14.40 -15.15 5.88
N VAL A 113 -14.35 -16.33 6.53
CA VAL A 113 -14.95 -16.56 7.85
C VAL A 113 -13.86 -16.95 8.83
N TYR A 114 -13.65 -16.12 9.84
CA TYR A 114 -12.72 -16.40 10.92
C TYR A 114 -13.32 -17.37 11.92
N ASN A 115 -12.61 -18.45 12.21
CA ASN A 115 -13.01 -19.45 13.19
C ASN A 115 -12.21 -19.26 14.49
N PHE A 116 -12.89 -18.84 15.55
CA PHE A 116 -12.27 -18.58 16.85
C PHE A 116 -11.72 -19.84 17.53
N GLU A 117 -12.25 -21.05 17.22
CA GLU A 117 -11.76 -22.29 17.83
C GLU A 117 -10.37 -22.68 17.33
N ILE A 118 -10.11 -22.52 16.04
CA ILE A 118 -8.79 -22.80 15.44
C ILE A 118 -7.89 -21.57 15.35
N GLN A 119 -8.41 -20.40 15.70
CA GLN A 119 -7.74 -19.09 15.60
C GLN A 119 -7.19 -18.81 14.19
N ASP A 120 -7.94 -19.19 13.15
CA ASP A 120 -7.58 -18.99 11.75
C ASP A 120 -8.84 -18.94 10.88
N PHE A 121 -8.68 -18.58 9.61
CA PHE A 121 -9.77 -18.57 8.65
C PHE A 121 -10.07 -19.98 8.15
N SER A 122 -11.29 -20.47 8.41
CA SER A 122 -11.72 -21.82 8.04
C SER A 122 -12.32 -21.90 6.64
N GLU A 123 -13.00 -20.85 6.23
CA GLU A 123 -13.75 -20.78 4.98
C GLU A 123 -13.44 -19.48 4.26
N GLY A 124 -13.44 -19.51 2.94
CA GLY A 124 -13.34 -18.38 2.09
C GLY A 124 -14.20 -18.52 0.85
N SER A 125 -14.49 -17.42 0.21
CA SER A 125 -15.21 -17.38 -1.05
C SER A 125 -14.57 -16.40 -2.01
N ILE A 126 -14.60 -16.72 -3.29
CA ILE A 126 -14.25 -15.84 -4.39
C ILE A 126 -15.51 -15.53 -5.16
N TRP A 127 -15.76 -14.28 -5.38
CA TRP A 127 -16.94 -13.74 -6.05
C TRP A 127 -16.53 -13.07 -7.36
N LYS A 128 -17.16 -13.44 -8.45
CA LYS A 128 -17.12 -12.68 -9.71
C LYS A 128 -18.39 -11.88 -9.81
N ILE A 129 -18.25 -10.56 -9.81
CA ILE A 129 -19.35 -9.59 -9.78
C ILE A 129 -19.19 -8.72 -11.02
N SER A 130 -20.27 -8.39 -11.72
CA SER A 130 -20.21 -7.39 -12.78
C SER A 130 -20.11 -5.97 -12.21
N THR A 131 -19.57 -5.03 -12.95
CA THR A 131 -19.44 -3.62 -12.53
C THR A 131 -20.77 -2.94 -12.23
N ASP A 132 -21.91 -3.54 -12.66
CA ASP A 132 -23.27 -3.12 -12.32
C ASP A 132 -23.85 -3.80 -11.06
N GLY A 133 -23.04 -4.56 -10.31
CA GLY A 133 -23.40 -5.13 -9.01
C GLY A 133 -24.10 -6.48 -9.04
N ARG A 134 -24.06 -7.23 -10.15
CA ARG A 134 -24.66 -8.58 -10.23
C ARG A 134 -23.64 -9.65 -9.92
N ILE A 135 -23.95 -10.57 -9.02
CA ILE A 135 -23.13 -11.77 -8.82
C ILE A 135 -23.23 -12.65 -10.07
N LEU A 136 -22.11 -12.84 -10.75
CA LEU A 136 -22.01 -13.69 -11.93
C LEU A 136 -21.68 -15.14 -11.53
N ARG A 137 -20.79 -15.31 -10.55
CA ARG A 137 -20.36 -16.62 -10.05
C ARG A 137 -19.71 -16.54 -8.68
N THR A 138 -19.74 -17.65 -7.96
CA THR A 138 -19.09 -17.82 -6.65
C THR A 138 -18.36 -19.15 -6.59
N TRP A 139 -17.20 -19.16 -5.96
CA TRP A 139 -16.42 -20.36 -5.65
C TRP A 139 -16.07 -20.38 -4.16
N SER A 140 -16.19 -21.52 -3.52
CA SER A 140 -15.73 -21.70 -2.15
C SER A 140 -14.25 -22.05 -2.13
N THR A 141 -13.52 -21.46 -1.20
CA THR A 141 -12.11 -21.76 -0.93
C THR A 141 -11.94 -22.27 0.50
N VAL A 142 -10.82 -22.90 0.76
CA VAL A 142 -10.41 -23.27 2.12
C VAL A 142 -9.40 -22.23 2.61
N GLY A 143 -9.81 -21.45 3.60
CA GLY A 143 -9.01 -20.35 4.13
C GLY A 143 -9.18 -19.04 3.34
N ARG A 144 -8.49 -18.01 3.83
CA ARG A 144 -8.53 -16.65 3.27
C ARG A 144 -7.57 -16.50 2.10
N ALA A 145 -7.96 -15.74 1.09
CA ALA A 145 -7.04 -15.20 0.09
C ALA A 145 -6.35 -13.94 0.62
N TRP A 146 -5.05 -13.81 0.35
CA TRP A 146 -4.21 -12.69 0.78
C TRP A 146 -3.72 -11.81 -0.36
N SER A 147 -3.97 -12.23 -1.59
CA SER A 147 -3.76 -11.41 -2.77
C SER A 147 -4.71 -11.80 -3.89
N VAL A 148 -4.98 -10.86 -4.77
CA VAL A 148 -5.69 -11.06 -6.03
C VAL A 148 -4.97 -10.32 -7.13
N SER A 149 -4.72 -11.00 -8.25
CA SER A 149 -4.10 -10.45 -9.46
C SER A 149 -4.84 -10.96 -10.69
N CYS A 150 -4.98 -10.12 -11.69
CA CYS A 150 -5.69 -10.43 -12.92
C CYS A 150 -4.81 -10.11 -14.13
N LEU A 151 -4.41 -11.15 -14.86
CA LEU A 151 -3.56 -11.03 -16.03
C LEU A 151 -4.15 -11.82 -17.21
N GLU A 152 -4.29 -11.19 -18.36
CA GLU A 152 -4.73 -11.81 -19.63
C GLU A 152 -6.04 -12.63 -19.51
N GLY A 153 -7.02 -12.14 -18.72
CA GLY A 153 -8.29 -12.81 -18.48
C GLY A 153 -8.21 -14.01 -17.53
N VAL A 154 -7.13 -14.16 -16.83
CA VAL A 154 -6.89 -15.16 -15.79
C VAL A 154 -6.77 -14.48 -14.44
N SER A 155 -7.51 -14.97 -13.45
CA SER A 155 -7.46 -14.42 -12.09
C SER A 155 -6.73 -15.38 -11.15
N TYR A 156 -5.81 -14.83 -10.36
CA TYR A 156 -4.96 -15.54 -9.43
C TYR A 156 -5.22 -15.07 -8.01
N PHE A 157 -5.32 -16.00 -7.08
CA PHE A 157 -5.58 -15.72 -5.67
C PHE A 157 -4.51 -16.41 -4.82
N GLY A 158 -3.68 -15.63 -4.17
CA GLY A 158 -2.65 -16.13 -3.25
C GLY A 158 -3.28 -16.61 -1.95
N LEU A 159 -2.96 -17.84 -1.54
CA LEU A 159 -3.58 -18.51 -0.40
C LEU A 159 -2.57 -18.73 0.73
N SER A 160 -3.02 -18.51 1.96
CA SER A 160 -2.31 -18.90 3.16
C SER A 160 -2.73 -20.29 3.64
N ARG A 161 -2.53 -20.58 4.93
CA ARG A 161 -2.98 -21.84 5.53
C ARG A 161 -4.49 -22.04 5.36
N PRO A 162 -4.94 -23.29 5.25
CA PRO A 162 -4.16 -24.54 5.30
C PRO A 162 -3.57 -24.99 3.94
N LYS A 163 -3.90 -24.33 2.83
CA LYS A 163 -3.50 -24.81 1.50
C LYS A 163 -2.12 -24.35 1.04
N CYS A 164 -1.68 -23.16 1.38
CA CYS A 164 -0.38 -22.59 1.02
C CYS A 164 -0.03 -22.76 -0.47
N GLY A 165 -0.45 -21.80 -1.30
CA GLY A 165 -0.27 -21.83 -2.74
C GLY A 165 -1.17 -20.81 -3.39
N TYR A 166 -1.70 -21.09 -4.55
CA TYR A 166 -2.64 -20.19 -5.20
C TYR A 166 -3.81 -20.91 -5.86
N ALA A 167 -4.92 -20.22 -5.98
CA ALA A 167 -6.02 -20.61 -6.86
C ALA A 167 -5.93 -19.82 -8.15
N LYS A 168 -6.26 -20.46 -9.26
CA LYS A 168 -6.32 -19.86 -10.60
C LYS A 168 -7.72 -20.07 -11.16
N ILE A 169 -8.32 -19.03 -11.71
CA ILE A 169 -9.61 -19.10 -12.37
C ILE A 169 -9.46 -18.73 -13.84
N VAL A 170 -9.82 -19.65 -14.71
CA VAL A 170 -9.81 -19.50 -16.18
C VAL A 170 -11.13 -20.02 -16.71
N GLU A 171 -11.83 -19.28 -17.57
CA GLU A 171 -13.11 -19.68 -18.13
C GLU A 171 -14.11 -20.25 -17.10
N ASP A 172 -14.16 -19.57 -15.93
CA ASP A 172 -15.01 -19.95 -14.81
C ASP A 172 -14.68 -21.30 -14.12
N LYS A 173 -13.51 -21.86 -14.36
CA LYS A 173 -13.01 -23.05 -13.66
C LYS A 173 -11.94 -22.65 -12.68
N ILE A 174 -12.08 -23.10 -11.42
CA ILE A 174 -11.08 -22.91 -10.39
C ILE A 174 -10.15 -24.11 -10.32
N GLU A 175 -8.85 -23.86 -10.31
CA GLU A 175 -7.82 -24.86 -10.10
C GLU A 175 -6.89 -24.41 -8.96
N TYR A 176 -6.39 -25.35 -8.17
CA TYR A 176 -5.50 -25.08 -7.04
C TYR A 176 -4.10 -25.60 -7.30
N PHE A 177 -3.12 -24.76 -7.03
CA PHE A 177 -1.71 -25.07 -7.25
C PHE A 177 -0.91 -24.88 -5.95
N SER A 178 -0.07 -25.87 -5.66
CA SER A 178 0.92 -25.76 -4.59
C SER A 178 2.20 -25.16 -5.16
N LEU A 179 2.79 -24.19 -4.45
CA LEU A 179 4.09 -23.65 -4.78
C LEU A 179 5.20 -24.53 -4.21
N LYS A 180 6.37 -24.57 -4.87
CA LYS A 180 7.55 -25.29 -4.37
C LYS A 180 7.99 -24.83 -3.00
N ASN A 181 7.81 -23.54 -2.71
CA ASN A 181 8.13 -22.96 -1.42
C ASN A 181 7.29 -23.57 -0.28
N GLY A 182 5.99 -23.80 -0.50
CA GLY A 182 5.08 -24.37 0.51
C GLY A 182 4.77 -23.49 1.71
N ALA A 183 5.41 -22.31 1.83
CA ALA A 183 5.10 -21.34 2.89
C ALA A 183 3.83 -20.53 2.58
N PRO A 184 3.11 -20.06 3.61
CA PRO A 184 1.96 -19.19 3.43
C PRO A 184 2.28 -17.94 2.61
N ILE A 185 1.41 -17.58 1.69
CA ILE A 185 1.46 -16.29 1.00
C ILE A 185 0.92 -15.23 1.96
N THR A 186 1.62 -14.12 2.07
CA THR A 186 1.28 -12.96 2.91
C THR A 186 0.82 -11.76 2.09
N ILE A 187 1.35 -11.63 0.87
CA ILE A 187 1.06 -10.52 -0.04
C ILE A 187 1.33 -10.97 -1.49
N GLY A 188 0.76 -10.28 -2.45
CA GLY A 188 1.06 -10.52 -3.87
C GLY A 188 0.76 -9.31 -4.72
N ILE A 189 1.50 -9.16 -5.81
CA ILE A 189 1.34 -8.11 -6.82
C ILE A 189 1.59 -8.71 -8.20
N ASP A 190 1.07 -8.08 -9.23
CA ASP A 190 1.42 -8.35 -10.63
C ASP A 190 2.22 -7.18 -11.24
N ASP A 191 2.90 -7.44 -12.35
CA ASP A 191 3.62 -6.41 -13.11
C ASP A 191 2.74 -5.71 -14.17
N GLY A 192 1.45 -6.05 -14.22
CA GLY A 192 0.51 -5.56 -15.21
C GLY A 192 0.71 -6.15 -16.62
N VAL A 193 1.63 -7.09 -16.81
CA VAL A 193 1.96 -7.71 -18.10
C VAL A 193 1.74 -9.22 -18.07
N ASP A 194 2.66 -9.98 -17.48
CA ASP A 194 2.63 -11.45 -17.54
C ASP A 194 3.21 -12.14 -16.29
N ARG A 195 3.63 -11.39 -15.25
CA ARG A 195 4.23 -11.94 -14.04
C ARG A 195 3.43 -11.59 -12.79
N ILE A 196 3.38 -12.53 -11.87
CA ILE A 196 2.83 -12.36 -10.53
C ILE A 196 3.93 -12.68 -9.52
N PHE A 197 4.02 -11.86 -8.49
CA PHE A 197 4.96 -12.03 -7.40
C PHE A 197 4.21 -12.30 -6.12
N PHE A 198 4.57 -13.38 -5.42
CA PHE A 198 4.04 -13.72 -4.11
C PHE A 198 5.12 -13.61 -3.04
N GLY A 199 4.88 -12.76 -2.06
CA GLY A 199 5.65 -12.72 -0.83
C GLY A 199 5.15 -13.76 0.16
N HIS A 200 6.07 -14.38 0.90
CA HIS A 200 5.80 -15.48 1.82
C HIS A 200 6.17 -15.14 3.26
N SER A 201 5.56 -15.87 4.19
CA SER A 201 5.81 -15.74 5.63
C SER A 201 7.23 -16.15 6.05
N ASP A 202 7.99 -16.87 5.21
CA ASP A 202 9.37 -17.27 5.44
C ASP A 202 10.40 -16.36 4.73
N GLY A 203 9.95 -15.21 4.25
CA GLY A 203 10.81 -14.19 3.63
C GLY A 203 11.21 -14.47 2.17
N LYS A 204 10.64 -15.48 1.56
CA LYS A 204 10.86 -15.77 0.15
C LYS A 204 9.87 -15.01 -0.73
N ILE A 205 10.27 -14.76 -1.97
CA ILE A 205 9.38 -14.30 -3.03
C ILE A 205 9.39 -15.32 -4.17
N THR A 206 8.21 -15.70 -4.61
CA THR A 206 7.99 -16.55 -5.77
C THR A 206 7.42 -15.72 -6.90
N GLN A 207 8.02 -15.81 -8.08
CA GLN A 207 7.47 -15.29 -9.33
C GLN A 207 6.71 -16.40 -10.05
N LEU A 208 5.51 -16.09 -10.51
CA LEU A 208 4.79 -16.86 -11.53
C LEU A 208 4.87 -16.11 -12.85
N GLY A 209 5.00 -16.85 -13.94
CA GLY A 209 5.07 -16.39 -15.31
C GLY A 209 5.10 -17.59 -16.23
N ILE A 210 6.03 -17.64 -17.20
CA ILE A 210 6.26 -18.82 -18.06
C ILE A 210 6.60 -20.06 -17.23
N LYS A 211 7.31 -19.87 -16.12
CA LYS A 211 7.64 -20.91 -15.13
C LYS A 211 7.62 -20.33 -13.72
N GLU A 212 7.43 -21.19 -12.73
CA GLU A 212 7.61 -20.82 -11.33
C GLU A 212 9.10 -20.63 -11.02
N GLU A 213 9.46 -19.45 -10.52
CA GLU A 213 10.81 -19.11 -10.09
C GLU A 213 10.82 -18.61 -8.66
N LEU A 214 11.78 -19.06 -7.86
CA LEU A 214 12.07 -18.51 -6.55
C LEU A 214 13.10 -17.39 -6.71
N LEU A 215 12.68 -16.13 -6.54
CA LEU A 215 13.55 -14.99 -6.84
C LEU A 215 14.51 -14.66 -5.70
N PHE A 216 14.00 -14.57 -4.49
CA PHE A 216 14.78 -14.03 -3.37
C PHE A 216 14.50 -14.76 -2.07
N GLN A 217 15.55 -14.88 -1.26
CA GLN A 217 15.48 -15.09 0.18
C GLN A 217 16.59 -14.26 0.81
N ARG A 218 16.24 -13.15 1.47
CA ARG A 218 17.19 -12.24 2.12
C ARG A 218 17.06 -12.25 3.64
N SER A 219 15.98 -12.80 4.15
CA SER A 219 15.68 -12.96 5.57
C SER A 219 14.78 -14.19 5.74
N GLU A 220 14.63 -14.68 6.96
CA GLU A 220 13.61 -15.69 7.33
C GLU A 220 12.34 -15.01 7.90
N SER A 221 12.24 -13.70 7.78
CA SER A 221 11.12 -12.89 8.24
C SER A 221 10.09 -12.69 7.15
N SER A 222 8.82 -12.58 7.54
CA SER A 222 7.68 -12.42 6.63
C SER A 222 7.85 -11.24 5.68
N VAL A 223 7.49 -11.41 4.43
CA VAL A 223 7.32 -10.31 3.47
C VAL A 223 6.03 -9.57 3.83
N THR A 224 6.14 -8.31 4.18
CA THR A 224 5.02 -7.46 4.62
C THR A 224 4.56 -6.45 3.59
N ALA A 225 5.47 -6.05 2.71
CA ALA A 225 5.19 -5.06 1.68
C ALA A 225 5.89 -5.44 0.37
N ILE A 226 5.25 -5.15 -0.75
CA ILE A 226 5.77 -5.40 -2.09
C ILE A 226 5.21 -4.35 -3.04
N ASP A 227 6.03 -3.84 -3.94
CA ASP A 227 5.61 -2.94 -5.01
C ASP A 227 6.37 -3.24 -6.31
N TYR A 228 5.75 -2.90 -7.42
CA TYR A 228 6.31 -3.11 -8.74
C TYR A 228 5.97 -1.93 -9.67
N GLU A 229 7.00 -1.21 -10.09
CA GLU A 229 6.94 -0.22 -11.17
C GLU A 229 8.24 -0.27 -11.97
N ASN A 230 8.25 -0.98 -13.09
CA ASN A 230 9.46 -1.27 -13.89
C ASN A 230 10.54 -2.09 -13.15
N GLY A 231 10.23 -2.63 -12.00
CA GLY A 231 11.12 -3.46 -11.17
C GLY A 231 10.49 -3.78 -9.82
N LEU A 232 10.91 -4.91 -9.24
CA LEU A 232 10.40 -5.40 -7.97
C LEU A 232 11.14 -4.77 -6.79
N VAL A 233 10.39 -4.32 -5.78
CA VAL A 233 10.88 -3.98 -4.45
C VAL A 233 10.05 -4.68 -3.39
N ALA A 234 10.67 -5.10 -2.31
CA ALA A 234 9.97 -5.78 -1.22
C ALA A 234 10.55 -5.44 0.15
N GLY A 235 9.67 -5.34 1.13
CA GLY A 235 9.96 -5.08 2.53
C GLY A 235 9.54 -6.23 3.42
N MET A 236 10.25 -6.41 4.53
CA MET A 236 10.07 -7.50 5.48
C MET A 236 9.81 -7.01 6.89
N GLU A 237 9.13 -7.83 7.67
CA GLU A 237 8.88 -7.57 9.10
C GLU A 237 10.18 -7.36 9.91
N SER A 238 11.31 -7.91 9.46
CA SER A 238 12.64 -7.71 10.09
C SER A 238 13.29 -6.36 9.78
N GLY A 239 12.67 -5.50 8.96
CA GLY A 239 13.23 -4.23 8.53
C GLY A 239 14.11 -4.32 7.27
N VAL A 240 14.28 -5.50 6.71
CA VAL A 240 15.03 -5.69 5.47
C VAL A 240 14.18 -5.26 4.29
N ILE A 241 14.77 -4.44 3.42
CA ILE A 241 14.22 -4.07 2.11
C ILE A 241 15.21 -4.50 1.06
N PHE A 242 14.72 -4.96 -0.06
CA PHE A 242 15.58 -5.28 -1.21
C PHE A 242 14.87 -4.96 -2.54
N SER A 243 15.68 -4.80 -3.57
CA SER A 243 15.22 -4.62 -4.94
C SER A 243 15.60 -5.80 -5.82
N GLY A 244 14.81 -6.02 -6.87
CA GLY A 244 15.13 -6.92 -7.97
C GLY A 244 16.30 -6.43 -8.85
N GLU A 245 16.65 -7.23 -9.85
CA GLU A 245 17.77 -6.93 -10.76
C GLU A 245 17.54 -5.63 -11.55
N GLU A 246 16.31 -5.29 -11.84
CA GLU A 246 15.90 -4.10 -12.57
C GLU A 246 16.39 -2.80 -11.91
N PHE A 247 16.44 -2.78 -10.57
CA PHE A 247 16.92 -1.64 -9.77
C PHE A 247 18.32 -1.86 -9.17
N GLY A 248 19.10 -2.81 -9.68
CA GLY A 248 20.50 -3.00 -9.29
C GLY A 248 20.75 -3.96 -8.13
N SER A 249 19.76 -4.74 -7.71
CA SER A 249 19.89 -5.83 -6.69
C SER A 249 20.55 -5.41 -5.39
N TRP A 250 20.12 -4.32 -4.80
CA TRP A 250 20.59 -3.86 -3.49
C TRP A 250 19.74 -4.44 -2.34
N THR A 251 20.29 -4.40 -1.15
CA THR A 251 19.59 -4.75 0.10
C THR A 251 20.00 -3.77 1.20
N VAL A 252 19.03 -3.31 1.98
CA VAL A 252 19.22 -2.41 3.14
C VAL A 252 18.40 -2.91 4.31
N ASN A 253 18.83 -2.64 5.54
CA ASN A 253 18.08 -2.93 6.76
C ASN A 253 17.81 -1.62 7.51
N LEU A 254 16.54 -1.29 7.75
CA LEU A 254 16.13 -0.12 8.52
C LEU A 254 15.99 -0.40 10.02
N GLU A 255 16.17 -1.66 10.45
CA GLU A 255 16.09 -2.11 11.85
C GLU A 255 14.70 -1.94 12.51
N MET A 256 13.68 -1.62 11.73
CA MET A 256 12.28 -1.49 12.13
C MET A 256 11.39 -2.26 11.17
N PRO A 257 10.30 -2.90 11.62
CA PRO A 257 9.37 -3.61 10.76
C PRO A 257 8.88 -2.73 9.61
N ILE A 258 8.91 -3.26 8.38
CA ILE A 258 8.36 -2.55 7.23
C ILE A 258 6.86 -2.79 7.18
N GLU A 259 6.10 -1.70 7.14
CA GLU A 259 4.64 -1.73 7.10
C GLU A 259 4.12 -1.61 5.65
N SER A 260 4.60 -0.61 4.93
CA SER A 260 4.22 -0.37 3.54
C SER A 260 5.39 0.17 2.72
N ILE A 261 5.34 -0.07 1.43
CA ILE A 261 6.24 0.55 0.46
C ILE A 261 5.45 1.07 -0.73
N ALA A 262 5.95 2.13 -1.35
CA ALA A 262 5.40 2.64 -2.61
C ALA A 262 6.50 3.32 -3.43
N ILE A 263 6.52 3.06 -4.73
CA ILE A 263 7.36 3.80 -5.67
C ILE A 263 6.64 5.11 -5.99
N GLY A 264 7.33 6.23 -5.85
CA GLY A 264 6.70 7.55 -5.98
C GLY A 264 7.70 8.68 -6.22
N PRO A 265 7.31 9.95 -5.95
CA PRO A 265 8.13 11.12 -6.22
C PRO A 265 9.47 11.08 -5.49
N SER A 266 10.50 11.61 -6.13
CA SER A 266 11.88 11.67 -5.63
C SER A 266 12.36 13.11 -5.40
N LEU A 267 13.47 13.25 -4.66
CA LEU A 267 14.20 14.52 -4.55
C LEU A 267 14.93 14.87 -5.84
N VAL A 268 15.23 13.91 -6.68
CA VAL A 268 15.88 14.07 -7.97
C VAL A 268 14.84 14.23 -9.08
N ILE A 269 15.07 15.19 -9.99
CA ILE A 269 14.17 15.45 -11.11
C ILE A 269 14.19 14.26 -12.08
N ASP A 270 13.00 13.86 -12.56
CA ASP A 270 12.79 12.76 -13.50
C ASP A 270 13.26 11.39 -13.00
N GLU A 271 13.44 11.24 -11.68
CA GLU A 271 13.69 9.95 -11.04
C GLU A 271 12.54 9.59 -10.10
N MET A 272 12.37 8.29 -9.89
CA MET A 272 11.46 7.77 -8.88
C MET A 272 12.21 7.45 -7.60
N GLY A 273 11.54 7.57 -6.47
CA GLY A 273 12.04 7.20 -5.16
C GLY A 273 11.26 6.05 -4.57
N LEU A 274 11.84 5.34 -3.63
CA LEU A 274 11.17 4.32 -2.86
C LEU A 274 10.77 4.88 -1.49
N TRP A 275 9.49 5.06 -1.28
CA TRP A 275 8.92 5.44 -0.01
C TRP A 275 8.64 4.21 0.84
N VAL A 276 9.04 4.26 2.09
CA VAL A 276 8.95 3.16 3.04
C VAL A 276 8.37 3.68 4.35
N THR A 277 7.33 3.04 4.83
CA THR A 277 6.81 3.27 6.17
C THR A 277 7.24 2.13 7.07
N CYS A 278 7.73 2.44 8.24
CA CYS A 278 8.22 1.44 9.17
C CYS A 278 7.98 1.81 10.64
N GLY A 279 8.06 0.80 11.49
CA GLY A 279 7.89 0.92 12.93
C GLY A 279 6.46 0.66 13.41
N SER A 280 6.33 0.38 14.70
CA SER A 280 5.04 0.13 15.37
C SER A 280 4.76 1.13 16.49
N GLU A 281 5.70 1.34 17.41
CA GLU A 281 5.59 2.33 18.50
C GLU A 281 6.30 3.64 18.15
N GLU A 282 7.49 3.53 17.54
CA GLU A 282 8.19 4.64 16.89
C GLU A 282 8.05 4.45 15.39
N CYS A 283 7.34 5.36 14.73
CA CYS A 283 7.06 5.28 13.30
C CYS A 283 7.96 6.22 12.52
N GLU A 284 8.27 5.82 11.32
CA GLU A 284 9.14 6.56 10.42
C GLU A 284 8.67 6.40 8.98
N VAL A 285 8.77 7.48 8.22
CA VAL A 285 8.66 7.45 6.75
C VAL A 285 10.03 7.78 6.17
N SER A 286 10.56 6.88 5.38
CA SER A 286 11.85 7.05 4.71
C SER A 286 11.68 7.12 3.20
N LEU A 287 12.42 8.03 2.56
CA LEU A 287 12.63 8.03 1.12
C LEU A 287 14.00 7.46 0.82
N LEU A 288 14.04 6.41 0.02
CA LEU A 288 15.24 5.75 -0.44
C LEU A 288 15.44 6.00 -1.95
N ASN A 289 16.69 6.13 -2.35
CA ASN A 289 17.04 6.07 -3.77
C ASN A 289 16.77 4.67 -4.31
N ILE A 290 15.91 4.58 -5.31
CA ILE A 290 15.46 3.29 -5.84
C ILE A 290 16.57 2.49 -6.52
N GLY A 291 17.61 3.15 -7.06
CA GLY A 291 18.70 2.50 -7.76
C GLY A 291 19.79 1.91 -6.85
N ASN A 292 19.87 2.31 -5.56
CA ASN A 292 20.95 1.87 -4.67
C ASN A 292 20.55 1.68 -3.20
N GLY A 293 19.30 1.96 -2.82
CA GLY A 293 18.79 1.80 -1.47
C GLY A 293 19.30 2.81 -0.44
N VAL A 294 20.02 3.86 -0.85
CA VAL A 294 20.51 4.89 0.07
C VAL A 294 19.32 5.72 0.59
N ARG A 295 19.25 5.91 1.90
CA ARG A 295 18.22 6.75 2.54
C ARG A 295 18.55 8.24 2.29
N GLU A 296 17.67 8.91 1.55
CA GLU A 296 17.80 10.33 1.18
C GLU A 296 17.05 11.25 2.15
N LEU A 297 15.92 10.77 2.70
CA LEU A 297 15.11 11.52 3.66
C LEU A 297 14.56 10.58 4.72
N VAL A 298 14.52 11.05 5.96
CA VAL A 298 13.93 10.34 7.11
C VAL A 298 13.00 11.28 7.84
N ILE A 299 11.75 10.89 7.98
CA ILE A 299 10.70 11.69 8.60
C ILE A 299 10.13 10.88 9.77
N PRO A 300 10.47 11.21 11.02
CA PRO A 300 9.81 10.61 12.18
C PRO A 300 8.33 10.95 12.18
N HIS A 301 7.50 9.97 12.51
CA HIS A 301 6.05 10.13 12.62
C HIS A 301 5.55 9.57 13.95
N THR A 302 4.44 10.09 14.45
CA THR A 302 3.94 9.72 15.78
C THR A 302 2.86 8.65 15.76
N SER A 303 2.28 8.40 14.60
CA SER A 303 1.20 7.44 14.40
C SER A 303 1.60 6.44 13.33
N ARG A 304 1.15 5.20 13.45
CA ARG A 304 1.44 4.16 12.44
C ARG A 304 0.79 4.52 11.11
N ILE A 305 1.54 4.37 10.03
CA ILE A 305 1.04 4.56 8.67
C ILE A 305 0.71 3.19 8.09
N GLU A 306 -0.56 2.98 7.81
CA GLU A 306 -1.08 1.70 7.32
C GLU A 306 -1.34 1.72 5.81
N SER A 307 -1.71 2.88 5.28
CA SER A 307 -2.12 3.01 3.90
C SER A 307 -1.24 4.01 3.16
N VAL A 308 -0.73 3.60 2.01
CA VAL A 308 0.09 4.43 1.12
C VAL A 308 -0.38 4.21 -0.30
N CYS A 309 -0.55 5.28 -1.07
CA CYS A 309 -0.76 5.20 -2.51
C CYS A 309 0.07 6.24 -3.24
N SER A 310 0.49 5.92 -4.45
CA SER A 310 1.27 6.80 -5.30
C SER A 310 0.68 6.87 -6.70
N SER A 311 0.74 8.02 -7.31
CA SER A 311 0.38 8.22 -8.72
C SER A 311 1.37 9.20 -9.34
N GLY A 312 2.45 8.65 -9.91
CA GLY A 312 3.50 9.41 -10.58
C GLY A 312 4.17 10.45 -9.67
N ARG A 313 3.69 11.71 -9.72
CA ARG A 313 4.28 12.83 -8.99
C ARG A 313 3.66 13.14 -7.63
N VAL A 314 2.74 12.30 -7.18
CA VAL A 314 2.04 12.49 -5.91
C VAL A 314 2.09 11.20 -5.12
N ILE A 315 2.38 11.30 -3.82
CA ILE A 315 2.23 10.19 -2.88
C ILE A 315 1.37 10.63 -1.69
N CYS A 316 0.52 9.73 -1.23
CA CYS A 316 -0.36 9.94 -0.10
C CYS A 316 -0.10 8.91 0.99
N PHE A 317 -0.18 9.36 2.25
CA PHE A 317 -0.05 8.52 3.44
C PHE A 317 -1.28 8.69 4.31
N GLY A 318 -1.79 7.59 4.84
CA GLY A 318 -2.89 7.59 5.80
C GLY A 318 -2.47 6.88 7.08
N ASP A 319 -2.69 7.51 8.23
CA ASP A 319 -2.29 6.98 9.51
C ASP A 319 -3.46 6.48 10.38
N TRP A 320 -3.12 5.91 11.53
CA TRP A 320 -4.09 5.39 12.50
C TRP A 320 -4.93 6.46 13.20
N ASP A 321 -4.46 7.70 13.26
CA ASP A 321 -5.21 8.83 13.81
C ASP A 321 -6.19 9.42 12.78
N GLY A 322 -6.19 8.86 11.56
CA GLY A 322 -7.01 9.29 10.44
C GLY A 322 -6.50 10.55 9.76
N ASP A 323 -5.26 10.92 9.99
CA ASP A 323 -4.61 11.98 9.26
C ASP A 323 -4.14 11.49 7.90
N VAL A 324 -4.35 12.32 6.88
CA VAL A 324 -4.03 12.04 5.48
C VAL A 324 -3.08 13.10 4.97
N PHE A 325 -1.89 12.67 4.55
CA PHE A 325 -0.81 13.53 4.08
C PHE A 325 -0.63 13.35 2.58
N VAL A 326 -0.66 14.45 1.83
CA VAL A 326 -0.43 14.45 0.39
C VAL A 326 0.88 15.16 0.11
N ILE A 327 1.81 14.50 -0.54
CA ILE A 327 3.12 15.03 -0.91
C ILE A 327 3.23 15.07 -2.42
N GLU A 328 3.30 16.27 -2.96
CA GLU A 328 3.59 16.54 -4.37
C GLU A 328 5.09 16.72 -4.59
N GLU A 329 5.60 16.21 -5.69
CA GLU A 329 7.02 16.23 -6.04
C GLU A 329 7.65 17.62 -5.96
N GLU A 330 7.02 18.64 -6.53
CA GLU A 330 7.54 20.02 -6.52
C GLU A 330 7.57 20.62 -5.11
N VAL A 331 6.55 20.32 -4.30
CA VAL A 331 6.47 20.79 -2.91
C VAL A 331 7.52 20.08 -2.05
N LEU A 332 7.69 18.77 -2.22
CA LEU A 332 8.71 17.98 -1.56
C LEU A 332 10.11 18.56 -1.78
N ARG A 333 10.51 18.76 -3.03
CA ARG A 333 11.83 19.28 -3.41
C ARG A 333 12.08 20.65 -2.84
N ARG A 334 11.13 21.58 -3.01
CA ARG A 334 11.25 22.93 -2.48
C ARG A 334 11.44 22.92 -0.96
N ARG A 335 10.60 22.19 -0.24
CA ARG A 335 10.66 22.15 1.23
C ARG A 335 11.87 21.40 1.77
N PHE A 336 12.39 20.46 0.99
CA PHE A 336 13.66 19.79 1.31
C PHE A 336 14.83 20.77 1.20
N LEU A 337 14.93 21.52 0.11
CA LEU A 337 15.99 22.54 -0.09
C LEU A 337 15.95 23.64 1.00
N ASP A 338 14.75 24.16 1.30
CA ASP A 338 14.56 25.13 2.39
C ASP A 338 15.04 24.55 3.75
N SER A 339 14.89 23.25 3.94
CA SER A 339 15.33 22.56 5.15
C SER A 339 16.83 22.45 5.27
N GLU A 340 17.51 22.17 4.17
CA GLU A 340 18.97 22.08 4.11
C GLU A 340 19.61 23.46 4.31
N GLU A 341 19.08 24.50 3.67
CA GLU A 341 19.57 25.88 3.85
C GLU A 341 19.47 26.32 5.33
N VAL A 342 18.33 26.12 5.96
CA VAL A 342 18.14 26.43 7.39
C VAL A 342 19.09 25.61 8.28
N TYR A 343 19.38 24.35 7.93
CA TYR A 343 20.32 23.51 8.68
C TYR A 343 21.73 24.01 8.55
N LEU A 344 22.19 24.42 7.35
CA LEU A 344 23.50 24.94 7.09
C LEU A 344 23.70 26.29 7.80
N GLU A 345 22.76 27.22 7.70
CA GLU A 345 22.80 28.51 8.41
C GLU A 345 22.93 28.32 9.93
N ARG A 346 22.15 27.41 10.54
CA ARG A 346 22.24 27.13 11.98
C ARG A 346 23.59 26.50 12.38
N LYS A 347 24.13 25.64 11.51
CA LYS A 347 25.45 25.05 11.74
C LYS A 347 26.53 26.09 11.74
N ASP A 348 26.50 27.04 10.78
CA ASP A 348 27.43 28.16 10.69
C ASP A 348 27.29 29.12 11.89
N GLU A 349 26.04 29.45 12.29
CA GLU A 349 25.83 30.24 13.51
C GLU A 349 26.36 29.53 14.77
N ALA A 350 26.17 28.21 14.89
CA ALA A 350 26.68 27.45 16.03
C ALA A 350 28.24 27.47 16.07
N VAL A 351 28.87 27.33 14.91
CA VAL A 351 30.35 27.46 14.76
C VAL A 351 30.82 28.85 15.14
N ILE A 352 30.13 29.88 14.66
CA ILE A 352 30.46 31.28 14.97
C ILE A 352 30.28 31.54 16.47
N ARG A 353 29.16 31.12 17.08
CA ARG A 353 28.91 31.26 18.53
C ARG A 353 29.97 30.54 19.36
N ARG A 354 30.46 29.37 18.92
CA ARG A 354 31.55 28.65 19.59
C ARG A 354 32.85 29.42 19.51
N LYS A 355 33.24 29.92 18.35
CA LYS A 355 34.45 30.75 18.17
C LYS A 355 34.40 32.03 19.03
N ILE A 356 33.25 32.72 19.09
CA ILE A 356 33.06 33.89 19.93
C ILE A 356 33.24 33.56 21.43
N ARG A 357 32.75 32.40 21.89
CA ARG A 357 32.93 31.97 23.27
C ARG A 357 34.39 31.64 23.60
N GLU A 358 35.12 31.04 22.66
CA GLU A 358 36.54 30.74 22.80
C GLU A 358 37.37 32.04 22.88
N LEU A 359 37.09 33.05 22.05
CA LEU A 359 37.71 34.34 22.04
C LEU A 359 37.41 35.17 23.32
N ARG A 360 36.32 34.94 24.01
CA ARG A 360 35.98 35.63 25.27
C ARG A 360 36.57 34.97 26.51
N ARG A 361 37.19 33.81 26.36
CA ARG A 361 37.79 33.03 27.46
C ARG A 361 39.33 33.08 27.45
N GLY A 362 39.94 33.62 26.40
CA GLY A 362 41.37 33.99 26.32
C GLY A 362 41.54 35.48 26.64
#